data_f6ce1e27e647cc3e233e2947c6f0b150
#
_entry.id   f6ce1e27e647cc3e233e2947c6f0b150
#
_cell.length_a   1.000
_cell.length_b   1.000
_cell.length_c   1.000
_cell.angle_alpha   90.00
_cell.angle_beta   90.00
_cell.angle_gamma   90.00
#
_symmetry.space_group_name_H-M   'P 1'
#
loop_
_entity.id
_entity.type
_entity.pdbx_description
1 polymer ?
#
loop_
_entity_poly.entity_id
_entity_poly.type
_entity_poly.pdbx_seq_one_letter_code
_entity_poly.pdbx_strand_id
1 'polypeptide(L)'
;MTEVINSISDFEKYLKNTKKVVEEALDFALGPENPEILRESMRYSLLAGGKRIRPILCLASCSLAGGEPSLAIPTAVAIEMIHTMSLIHDDLPAMDNDDLRRGRPTCLLYTSPSPRD
;
A
#
# COMPACT_ATOMS: atom_id res chain seq x y z
N MET A 1 16.95 14.85 3.19
CA MET A 1 17.57 15.54 2.07
C MET A 1 16.60 15.66 0.92
N THR A 2 16.54 16.83 0.33
CA THR A 2 15.61 17.11 -0.75
C THR A 2 16.24 16.79 -2.09
N GLU A 3 15.55 16.02 -2.90
CA GLU A 3 16.00 15.69 -4.23
C GLU A 3 15.56 16.78 -5.20
N VAL A 4 16.47 17.19 -6.09
CA VAL A 4 16.16 18.22 -7.08
C VAL A 4 15.64 17.54 -8.33
N ILE A 5 14.43 17.90 -8.73
CA ILE A 5 13.78 17.30 -9.90
C ILE A 5 13.77 18.35 -11.00
N ASN A 6 14.59 18.12 -12.04
CA ASN A 6 14.74 19.04 -13.16
C ASN A 6 14.15 18.54 -14.47
N SER A 7 13.69 17.30 -14.50
CA SER A 7 13.18 16.71 -15.73
C SER A 7 12.15 15.62 -15.42
N ILE A 8 11.45 15.19 -16.47
CA ILE A 8 10.50 14.07 -16.34
C ILE A 8 11.23 12.80 -15.92
N SER A 9 12.45 12.59 -16.43
CA SER A 9 13.25 11.44 -16.08
C SER A 9 13.59 11.43 -14.58
N ASP A 10 13.95 12.60 -14.03
CA ASP A 10 14.23 12.72 -12.60
C ASP A 10 12.97 12.44 -11.78
N PHE A 11 11.83 12.92 -12.25
CA PHE A 11 10.56 12.69 -11.57
C PHE A 11 10.22 11.21 -11.54
N GLU A 12 10.38 10.52 -12.67
CA GLU A 12 10.11 9.09 -12.74
C GLU A 12 11.03 8.31 -11.81
N LYS A 13 12.29 8.70 -11.75
CA LYS A 13 13.26 8.08 -10.84
C LYS A 13 12.85 8.29 -9.40
N TYR A 14 12.42 9.50 -9.06
CA TYR A 14 11.94 9.82 -7.70
C TYR A 14 10.75 8.94 -7.33
N LEU A 15 9.77 8.82 -8.23
CA LEU A 15 8.59 7.99 -7.99
C LEU A 15 9.00 6.54 -7.74
N LYS A 16 9.89 6.01 -8.57
CA LYS A 16 10.31 4.63 -8.47
C LYS A 16 11.05 4.38 -7.15
N ASN A 17 11.98 5.26 -6.81
CA ASN A 17 12.76 5.11 -5.58
C ASN A 17 11.89 5.24 -4.34
N THR A 18 10.98 6.21 -4.34
CA THR A 18 10.10 6.44 -3.20
C THR A 18 9.11 5.28 -3.03
N LYS A 19 8.61 4.76 -4.16
CA LYS A 19 7.74 3.60 -4.10
C LYS A 19 8.45 2.42 -3.46
N LYS A 20 9.71 2.21 -3.78
CA LYS A 20 10.49 1.13 -3.18
C LYS A 20 10.61 1.28 -1.67
N VAL A 21 10.86 2.51 -1.20
CA VAL A 21 10.93 2.78 0.24
C VAL A 21 9.60 2.44 0.90
N VAL A 22 8.50 2.84 0.29
CA VAL A 22 7.16 2.55 0.81
C VAL A 22 6.90 1.05 0.83
N GLU A 23 7.25 0.35 -0.25
CA GLU A 23 7.03 -1.11 -0.32
C GLU A 23 7.79 -1.85 0.77
N GLU A 24 9.03 -1.44 1.03
CA GLU A 24 9.83 -2.05 2.09
C GLU A 24 9.24 -1.76 3.47
N ALA A 25 8.73 -0.55 3.67
CA ALA A 25 8.12 -0.18 4.95
C ALA A 25 6.81 -0.95 5.19
N LEU A 26 6.02 -1.15 4.13
CA LEU A 26 4.79 -1.94 4.23
C LEU A 26 5.10 -3.40 4.57
N ASP A 27 6.11 -3.96 3.92
CA ASP A 27 6.51 -5.33 4.18
C ASP A 27 6.97 -5.50 5.63
N PHE A 28 7.75 -4.55 6.12
CA PHE A 28 8.23 -4.58 7.50
C PHE A 28 7.08 -4.45 8.50
N ALA A 29 6.10 -3.59 8.19
CA ALA A 29 4.98 -3.35 9.10
C ALA A 29 4.12 -4.59 9.33
N LEU A 30 4.07 -5.48 8.34
CA LEU A 30 3.32 -6.73 8.46
C LEU A 30 4.25 -7.89 8.82
N GLY A 31 4.99 -7.69 9.92
CA GLY A 31 5.96 -8.67 10.37
C GLY A 31 5.34 -9.89 11.04
N PRO A 32 6.19 -10.78 11.56
CA PRO A 32 5.76 -12.09 12.07
C PRO A 32 5.03 -12.06 13.41
N GLU A 33 4.85 -10.89 14.01
CA GLU A 33 4.18 -10.79 15.32
C GLU A 33 2.69 -11.08 15.25
N ASN A 34 2.09 -10.90 14.07
CA ASN A 34 0.66 -11.09 13.90
C ASN A 34 0.33 -12.57 13.72
N PRO A 35 -0.90 -13.01 14.08
CA PRO A 35 -1.32 -14.36 13.78
C PRO A 35 -1.14 -14.68 12.30
N GLU A 36 -0.72 -15.90 11.99
CA GLU A 36 -0.34 -16.28 10.64
C GLU A 36 -1.46 -16.04 9.61
N ILE A 37 -2.66 -16.49 9.92
CA ILE A 37 -3.78 -16.34 8.98
C ILE A 37 -4.08 -14.87 8.73
N LEU A 38 -4.13 -14.07 9.79
CA LEU A 38 -4.41 -12.66 9.68
C LEU A 38 -3.32 -11.95 8.89
N ARG A 39 -2.06 -12.27 9.19
CA ARG A 39 -0.93 -11.68 8.51
C ARG A 39 -0.96 -11.98 7.03
N GLU A 40 -1.21 -13.25 6.66
CA GLU A 40 -1.25 -13.65 5.26
C GLU A 40 -2.35 -12.93 4.49
N SER A 41 -3.53 -12.80 5.11
CA SER A 41 -4.65 -12.11 4.47
C SER A 41 -4.34 -10.64 4.23
N MET A 42 -3.78 -9.98 5.24
CA MET A 42 -3.41 -8.57 5.13
C MET A 42 -2.32 -8.36 4.08
N ARG A 43 -1.29 -9.21 4.11
CA ARG A 43 -0.19 -9.11 3.16
C ARG A 43 -0.66 -9.37 1.74
N TYR A 44 -1.57 -10.32 1.56
CA TYR A 44 -2.07 -10.64 0.22
C TYR A 44 -2.63 -9.39 -0.47
N SER A 45 -3.49 -8.66 0.22
CA SER A 45 -4.11 -7.46 -0.35
C SER A 45 -3.14 -6.29 -0.41
N LEU A 46 -2.36 -6.09 0.65
CA LEU A 46 -1.48 -4.94 0.74
C LEU A 46 -0.30 -5.04 -0.23
N LEU A 47 0.29 -6.21 -0.35
CA LEU A 47 1.48 -6.41 -1.18
C LEU A 47 1.16 -6.88 -2.60
N ALA A 48 -0.11 -6.87 -2.98
CA ALA A 48 -0.51 -7.25 -4.33
C ALA A 48 -0.04 -6.28 -5.41
N GLY A 49 0.51 -5.14 -4.99
CA GLY A 49 0.96 -4.13 -5.91
C GLY A 49 0.06 -2.90 -5.88
N GLY A 50 0.41 -1.93 -6.68
CA GLY A 50 -0.31 -0.68 -6.73
C GLY A 50 0.66 0.46 -6.93
N LYS A 51 0.14 1.63 -7.26
CA LYS A 51 0.99 2.79 -7.57
C LYS A 51 1.56 3.45 -6.34
N ARG A 52 0.94 3.24 -5.18
CA ARG A 52 1.38 3.81 -3.90
C ARG A 52 1.37 5.34 -3.93
N ILE A 53 0.45 5.95 -4.68
CA ILE A 53 0.42 7.40 -4.85
C ILE A 53 0.21 8.12 -3.52
N ARG A 54 -0.70 7.62 -2.69
CA ARG A 54 -1.02 8.29 -1.42
C ARG A 54 0.16 8.36 -0.45
N PRO A 55 0.87 7.26 -0.19
CA PRO A 55 2.04 7.36 0.68
C PRO A 55 3.18 8.15 0.05
N ILE A 56 3.35 8.08 -1.28
CA ILE A 56 4.38 8.87 -1.96
C ILE A 56 4.08 10.36 -1.79
N LEU A 57 2.81 10.77 -1.94
CA LEU A 57 2.42 12.15 -1.72
C LEU A 57 2.67 12.59 -0.28
N CYS A 58 2.44 11.70 0.67
CA CYS A 58 2.71 11.98 2.07
C CYS A 58 4.20 12.30 2.28
N LEU A 59 5.08 11.45 1.75
CA LEU A 59 6.52 11.64 1.91
C LEU A 59 6.99 12.88 1.16
N ALA A 60 6.49 13.12 -0.04
CA ALA A 60 6.85 14.28 -0.83
C ALA A 60 6.40 15.57 -0.15
N SER A 61 5.21 15.58 0.43
CA SER A 61 4.70 16.74 1.14
C SER A 61 5.58 17.07 2.36
N CYS A 62 6.02 16.04 3.06
CA CYS A 62 6.91 16.22 4.20
C CYS A 62 8.21 16.85 3.76
N SER A 63 8.82 16.35 2.67
CA SER A 63 10.05 16.91 2.15
C SER A 63 9.87 18.36 1.71
N LEU A 64 8.78 18.66 1.03
CA LEU A 64 8.49 19.99 0.53
C LEU A 64 8.36 20.99 1.67
N ALA A 65 7.83 20.56 2.80
CA ALA A 65 7.67 21.40 3.98
C ALA A 65 8.95 21.52 4.80
N GLY A 66 10.04 20.90 4.36
CA GLY A 66 11.32 20.96 5.05
C GLY A 66 11.53 19.90 6.11
N GLY A 67 10.63 18.92 6.19
CA GLY A 67 10.76 17.84 7.15
C GLY A 67 11.63 16.71 6.66
N GLU A 68 11.98 15.81 7.58
CA GLU A 68 12.73 14.60 7.25
C GLU A 68 11.74 13.51 6.83
N PRO A 69 11.79 13.06 5.57
CA PRO A 69 10.81 12.07 5.09
C PRO A 69 10.75 10.80 5.91
N SER A 70 11.87 10.37 6.48
CA SER A 70 11.88 9.13 7.26
C SER A 70 10.95 9.21 8.47
N LEU A 71 10.70 10.41 8.99
CA LEU A 71 9.77 10.58 10.10
C LEU A 71 8.32 10.44 9.68
N ALA A 72 8.03 10.59 8.39
CA ALA A 72 6.67 10.47 7.87
C ALA A 72 6.34 9.05 7.39
N ILE A 73 7.31 8.14 7.39
CA ILE A 73 7.07 6.78 6.90
C ILE A 73 5.94 6.06 7.66
N PRO A 74 5.87 6.11 9.01
CA PRO A 74 4.75 5.46 9.68
C PRO A 74 3.39 5.98 9.24
N THR A 75 3.28 7.30 9.02
CA THR A 75 2.03 7.90 8.55
C THR A 75 1.73 7.46 7.12
N ALA A 76 2.75 7.43 6.25
CA ALA A 76 2.57 6.99 4.88
C ALA A 76 2.09 5.53 4.82
N VAL A 77 2.68 4.67 5.65
CA VAL A 77 2.28 3.27 5.75
C VAL A 77 0.84 3.15 6.21
N ALA A 78 0.46 3.92 7.24
CA ALA A 78 -0.91 3.89 7.77
C ALA A 78 -1.91 4.32 6.71
N ILE A 79 -1.59 5.36 5.94
CA ILE A 79 -2.46 5.84 4.89
C ILE A 79 -2.69 4.76 3.83
N GLU A 80 -1.63 4.06 3.44
CA GLU A 80 -1.77 3.01 2.42
C GLU A 80 -2.54 1.81 2.97
N MET A 81 -2.36 1.48 4.24
CA MET A 81 -3.11 0.40 4.87
C MET A 81 -4.60 0.73 4.92
N ILE A 82 -4.95 1.97 5.26
CA ILE A 82 -6.35 2.41 5.27
C ILE A 82 -6.93 2.35 3.87
N HIS A 83 -6.16 2.80 2.87
CA HIS A 83 -6.60 2.75 1.48
C HIS A 83 -6.85 1.31 1.03
N THR A 84 -5.92 0.41 1.34
CA THR A 84 -6.06 -1.00 0.98
C THR A 84 -7.26 -1.63 1.68
N MET A 85 -7.47 -1.28 2.96
CA MET A 85 -8.63 -1.75 3.70
C MET A 85 -9.94 -1.30 3.04
N SER A 86 -9.97 -0.05 2.55
CA SER A 86 -11.18 0.43 1.88
C SER A 86 -11.44 -0.33 0.59
N LEU A 87 -10.40 -0.71 -0.14
CA LEU A 87 -10.56 -1.52 -1.35
C LEU A 87 -11.08 -2.92 -1.01
N ILE A 88 -10.58 -3.52 0.05
CA ILE A 88 -11.06 -4.81 0.51
C ILE A 88 -12.53 -4.71 0.89
N HIS A 89 -12.90 -3.66 1.62
CA HIS A 89 -14.27 -3.42 2.03
C HIS A 89 -15.20 -3.32 0.82
N ASP A 90 -14.78 -2.58 -0.20
CA ASP A 90 -15.57 -2.41 -1.41
C ASP A 90 -15.72 -3.72 -2.20
N ASP A 91 -14.74 -4.62 -2.08
CA ASP A 91 -14.77 -5.89 -2.79
C ASP A 91 -15.67 -6.93 -2.12
N LEU A 92 -16.15 -6.65 -0.90
CA LEU A 92 -17.01 -7.60 -0.19
C LEU A 92 -18.34 -7.79 -0.93
N PRO A 93 -18.97 -8.96 -0.75
CA PRO A 93 -20.23 -9.27 -1.44
C PRO A 93 -21.34 -8.24 -1.19
N ALA A 94 -21.35 -7.58 -0.03
CA ALA A 94 -22.35 -6.56 0.29
C ALA A 94 -22.11 -5.25 -0.43
N MET A 95 -20.94 -5.08 -1.01
CA MET A 95 -20.55 -3.87 -1.73
C MET A 95 -20.42 -4.19 -3.22
N ASP A 96 -19.22 -4.03 -3.78
CA ASP A 96 -19.01 -4.25 -5.21
C ASP A 96 -18.87 -5.73 -5.58
N ASN A 97 -18.55 -6.59 -4.61
CA ASN A 97 -18.40 -8.02 -4.81
C ASN A 97 -17.40 -8.35 -5.92
N ASP A 98 -16.27 -7.65 -5.93
CA ASP A 98 -15.25 -7.85 -6.95
C ASP A 98 -14.35 -9.04 -6.62
N ASP A 99 -14.11 -9.89 -7.62
CA ASP A 99 -13.19 -11.02 -7.48
C ASP A 99 -11.76 -10.64 -7.84
N LEU A 100 -11.58 -9.54 -8.57
CA LEU A 100 -10.27 -9.10 -9.02
C LEU A 100 -10.00 -7.68 -8.60
N ARG A 101 -8.76 -7.43 -8.18
CA ARG A 101 -8.29 -6.11 -7.83
C ARG A 101 -6.83 -6.02 -8.25
N ARG A 102 -6.47 -4.96 -9.00
CA ARG A 102 -5.11 -4.77 -9.50
C ARG A 102 -4.64 -5.97 -10.33
N GLY A 103 -5.58 -6.58 -11.08
CA GLY A 103 -5.27 -7.71 -11.95
C GLY A 103 -5.05 -9.02 -11.22
N ARG A 104 -5.35 -9.09 -9.93
CA ARG A 104 -5.20 -10.30 -9.13
C ARG A 104 -6.50 -10.62 -8.42
N PRO A 105 -6.75 -11.88 -8.07
CA PRO A 105 -7.92 -12.22 -7.26
C PRO A 105 -7.93 -11.42 -5.96
N THR A 106 -9.13 -11.02 -5.55
CA THR A 106 -9.27 -10.26 -4.30
C THR A 106 -9.11 -11.17 -3.10
N CYS A 107 -9.06 -10.58 -1.91
CA CYS A 107 -8.96 -11.34 -0.68
C CYS A 107 -10.20 -12.20 -0.43
N LEU A 108 -11.30 -11.96 -1.16
CA LEU A 108 -12.47 -12.81 -1.05
C LEU A 108 -12.16 -14.25 -1.42
N LEU A 109 -11.28 -14.43 -2.42
CA LEU A 109 -10.89 -15.78 -2.85
C LEU A 109 -9.88 -16.42 -1.92
N TYR A 110 -9.28 -15.63 -1.04
CA TYR A 110 -8.26 -16.10 -0.12
C TYR A 110 -8.80 -16.37 1.28
N THR A 111 -9.67 -15.47 1.77
CA THR A 111 -10.07 -15.48 3.19
C THR A 111 -11.55 -15.77 3.41
N SER A 112 -12.40 -15.53 2.41
CA SER A 112 -13.83 -15.74 2.56
C SER A 112 -14.19 -17.21 2.43
N PRO A 113 -15.26 -17.65 3.10
CA PRO A 113 -15.76 -18.98 2.88
C PRO A 113 -16.16 -19.18 1.43
N SER A 114 -16.07 -20.41 0.95
CA SER A 114 -16.47 -20.72 -0.42
C SER A 114 -17.96 -20.41 -0.62
N PRO A 115 -18.34 -19.78 -1.74
CA PRO A 115 -19.74 -19.37 -1.96
C PRO A 115 -20.73 -20.51 -1.96
N ARG A 116 -20.31 -21.68 -2.34
CA ARG A 116 -21.22 -22.82 -2.37
C ARG A 116 -21.52 -23.35 -0.97
N ASP A 117 -20.77 -22.91 -0.03
CA ASP A 117 -20.88 -23.35 1.35
C ASP A 117 -22.04 -22.69 2.05
#